data_59b41e4cba231a38c5b6cb92beb68dda
#
_entry.id   59b41e4cba231a38c5b6cb92beb68dda
#
_cell.length_a   1.000
_cell.length_b   1.000
_cell.length_c   1.000
_cell.angle_alpha   90.00
_cell.angle_beta   90.00
_cell.angle_gamma   90.00
#
_symmetry.space_group_name_H-M   'P 1'
#
loop_
_entity.id
_entity.type
_entity.pdbx_description
1 polymer ?
#
loop_
_entity_poly.entity_id
_entity_poly.type
_entity_poly.pdbx_seq_one_letter_code
_entity_poly.pdbx_strand_id
1 'polypeptide(L)'
;MNKLSFNLIVSGFLALALAALLAGYFSVHQLAIPADAAMRLSCGVQIADGARPYLDFLDNSSPFALYLASLPALVSKIVFVHPVSIFNFMVLLLTLGSLLLVIKCGRGPSPRLILLQFCLPAIVLSVALFQFYFLNHFGQEGVLFFLLFLPYLTQRYLSLSGLHRHKQRWVPLLIGFLAALALLLNPIFPLALIAVEFTCLFSLGEISGLKLKSRYFTAELSACLLSLLVLCLGLFALVPSVVLEYLGPISHINQLTFEYFNEDLSYVGKSPDRRDLVYAFVVFFVLSLPVAGRCLLTRLMCLMSAFGFACLVFSGTLFSHQGILMIAYSLVALCLSLNRYLRSFRPAKVLSGRAAVWCSARLNKKVIVLLPALVVICFVAANFTALKLSNSKAFSLSELGYYGFGLERDLSFFSKTVRQSSSPRDRVWIYSGQISPAFPLLTQLRRKPGYLVWGFPLHTLKILHERGTPDQIAQLAHFEATMYDRLRVEALSPQPPTLVLVEDGEVHDLFKDHGLVSIIEQFYSPLDSCSPLNGDEIDNHAPYEYLGYRVCFSADKLRK
;
A
#
# COMPACT_ATOMS: atom_id res chain seq x y z
N MET A 1 -9.26 -14.55 -38.94
CA MET A 1 -9.29 -14.19 -37.50
C MET A 1 -9.31 -12.67 -37.37
N ASN A 2 -10.43 -12.10 -36.95
CA ASN A 2 -10.57 -10.64 -36.80
C ASN A 2 -9.53 -10.10 -35.79
N LYS A 3 -8.90 -8.96 -36.10
CA LYS A 3 -7.87 -8.32 -35.23
C LYS A 3 -8.33 -8.13 -33.77
N LEU A 4 -9.63 -7.97 -33.56
CA LEU A 4 -10.25 -7.84 -32.24
C LEU A 4 -10.12 -9.13 -31.42
N SER A 5 -10.25 -10.30 -32.06
CA SER A 5 -10.15 -11.61 -31.39
C SER A 5 -8.73 -11.93 -30.94
N PHE A 6 -7.72 -11.65 -31.76
CA PHE A 6 -6.32 -11.92 -31.39
C PHE A 6 -5.87 -11.17 -30.14
N ASN A 7 -6.21 -9.92 -30.04
CA ASN A 7 -5.79 -9.06 -28.94
C ASN A 7 -6.58 -9.35 -27.64
N LEU A 8 -7.87 -9.74 -27.76
CA LEU A 8 -8.65 -10.25 -26.63
C LEU A 8 -8.06 -11.56 -26.09
N ILE A 9 -7.58 -12.41 -26.99
CA ILE A 9 -6.91 -13.67 -26.64
C ILE A 9 -5.59 -13.38 -25.90
N VAL A 10 -4.76 -12.45 -26.41
CA VAL A 10 -3.48 -12.10 -25.77
C VAL A 10 -3.71 -11.45 -24.39
N SER A 11 -4.65 -10.51 -24.28
CA SER A 11 -4.97 -9.88 -22.97
C SER A 11 -5.59 -10.89 -22.00
N GLY A 12 -6.44 -11.80 -22.50
CA GLY A 12 -7.01 -12.88 -21.71
C GLY A 12 -5.93 -13.88 -21.24
N PHE A 13 -5.01 -14.22 -22.12
CA PHE A 13 -3.89 -15.11 -21.79
C PHE A 13 -2.95 -14.48 -20.75
N LEU A 14 -2.62 -13.18 -20.88
CA LEU A 14 -1.81 -12.47 -19.89
C LEU A 14 -2.52 -12.37 -18.55
N ALA A 15 -3.81 -12.07 -18.54
CA ALA A 15 -4.60 -12.04 -17.31
C ALA A 15 -4.70 -13.43 -16.64
N LEU A 16 -4.86 -14.49 -17.44
CA LEU A 16 -4.88 -15.86 -16.95
C LEU A 16 -3.50 -16.30 -16.42
N ALA A 17 -2.42 -15.96 -17.12
CA ALA A 17 -1.06 -16.25 -16.68
C ALA A 17 -0.74 -15.52 -15.34
N LEU A 18 -1.17 -14.27 -15.21
CA LEU A 18 -1.03 -13.55 -13.93
C LEU A 18 -1.85 -14.21 -12.82
N ALA A 19 -3.12 -14.51 -13.10
CA ALA A 19 -3.97 -15.16 -12.12
C ALA A 19 -3.39 -16.52 -11.68
N ALA A 20 -2.83 -17.29 -12.62
CA ALA A 20 -2.18 -18.56 -12.32
C ALA A 20 -0.89 -18.39 -11.50
N LEU A 21 -0.05 -17.39 -11.83
CA LEU A 21 1.15 -17.06 -11.05
C LEU A 21 0.82 -16.61 -9.63
N LEU A 22 -0.17 -15.74 -9.48
CA LEU A 22 -0.60 -15.27 -8.16
C LEU A 22 -1.28 -16.38 -7.36
N ALA A 23 -2.12 -17.20 -7.99
CA ALA A 23 -2.72 -18.35 -7.35
C ALA A 23 -1.65 -19.37 -6.92
N GLY A 24 -0.66 -19.64 -7.77
CA GLY A 24 0.49 -20.49 -7.44
C GLY A 24 1.28 -19.93 -6.25
N TYR A 25 1.58 -18.64 -6.27
CA TYR A 25 2.28 -17.97 -5.17
C TYR A 25 1.51 -18.09 -3.84
N PHE A 26 0.23 -17.74 -3.82
CA PHE A 26 -0.57 -17.82 -2.60
C PHE A 26 -0.91 -19.24 -2.16
N SER A 27 -0.86 -20.23 -3.06
CA SER A 27 -1.01 -21.64 -2.66
C SER A 27 0.21 -22.13 -1.86
N VAL A 28 1.40 -21.64 -2.18
CA VAL A 28 2.65 -21.95 -1.45
C VAL A 28 2.78 -21.07 -0.20
N HIS A 29 2.46 -19.79 -0.31
CA HIS A 29 2.60 -18.79 0.75
C HIS A 29 1.23 -18.27 1.23
N GLN A 30 0.41 -19.17 1.78
CA GLN A 30 -1.00 -18.87 2.13
C GLN A 30 -1.18 -17.69 3.09
N LEU A 31 -0.21 -17.46 3.95
CA LEU A 31 -0.24 -16.42 4.97
C LEU A 31 0.75 -15.28 4.68
N ALA A 32 1.30 -15.21 3.46
CA ALA A 32 2.16 -14.10 3.07
C ALA A 32 1.36 -12.79 3.05
N ILE A 33 1.83 -11.80 3.79
CA ILE A 33 1.24 -10.47 3.88
C ILE A 33 2.32 -9.46 4.29
N PRO A 34 2.39 -8.27 3.69
CA PRO A 34 3.30 -7.21 4.12
C PRO A 34 3.02 -6.73 5.54
N ALA A 35 4.04 -6.29 6.25
CA ALA A 35 3.94 -5.87 7.63
C ALA A 35 2.86 -4.80 7.87
N ASP A 36 2.83 -3.73 7.09
CA ASP A 36 1.82 -2.65 7.20
C ASP A 36 0.40 -3.15 6.92
N ALA A 37 0.22 -4.02 5.91
CA ALA A 37 -1.07 -4.59 5.59
C ALA A 37 -1.53 -5.56 6.68
N ALA A 38 -0.59 -6.33 7.27
CA ALA A 38 -0.84 -7.24 8.39
C ALA A 38 -1.26 -6.47 9.65
N MET A 39 -0.58 -5.37 9.96
CA MET A 39 -0.92 -4.49 11.08
C MET A 39 -2.36 -3.98 10.94
N ARG A 40 -2.70 -3.38 9.79
CA ARG A 40 -4.07 -2.91 9.52
C ARG A 40 -5.12 -4.01 9.55
N LEU A 41 -4.80 -5.17 8.99
CA LEU A 41 -5.69 -6.33 9.06
C LEU A 41 -5.91 -6.78 10.50
N SER A 42 -4.88 -6.72 11.35
CA SER A 42 -4.99 -7.02 12.78
C SER A 42 -5.89 -6.02 13.50
N CYS A 43 -5.78 -4.72 13.19
CA CYS A 43 -6.74 -3.71 13.63
C CYS A 43 -8.16 -4.02 13.14
N GLY A 44 -8.30 -4.41 11.87
CA GLY A 44 -9.56 -4.84 11.28
C GLY A 44 -10.18 -6.05 12.00
N VAL A 45 -9.37 -7.01 12.46
CA VAL A 45 -9.84 -8.15 13.27
C VAL A 45 -10.37 -7.66 14.62
N GLN A 46 -9.69 -6.73 15.29
CA GLN A 46 -10.17 -6.15 16.55
C GLN A 46 -11.50 -5.39 16.35
N ILE A 47 -11.63 -4.61 15.27
CA ILE A 47 -12.89 -3.94 14.93
C ILE A 47 -14.01 -4.96 14.68
N ALA A 48 -13.73 -6.03 13.95
CA ALA A 48 -14.68 -7.10 13.70
C ALA A 48 -15.07 -7.83 15.01
N ASP A 49 -14.23 -7.80 16.05
CA ASP A 49 -14.51 -8.27 17.40
C ASP A 49 -15.27 -7.23 18.26
N GLY A 50 -15.55 -6.04 17.73
CA GLY A 50 -16.31 -4.98 18.39
C GLY A 50 -15.46 -3.87 19.02
N ALA A 51 -14.13 -3.91 18.87
CA ALA A 51 -13.25 -2.86 19.37
C ALA A 51 -13.39 -1.56 18.53
N ARG A 52 -13.25 -0.42 19.20
CA ARG A 52 -13.32 0.91 18.59
C ARG A 52 -11.90 1.46 18.39
N PRO A 53 -11.52 1.84 17.16
CA PRO A 53 -10.24 2.48 16.90
C PRO A 53 -9.99 3.68 17.82
N TYR A 54 -8.75 3.87 18.22
CA TYR A 54 -8.21 4.95 19.07
C TYR A 54 -8.70 4.91 20.54
N LEU A 55 -9.87 4.30 20.79
CA LEU A 55 -10.43 4.16 22.13
C LEU A 55 -10.03 2.84 22.80
N ASP A 56 -10.16 1.73 22.07
CA ASP A 56 -9.89 0.39 22.60
C ASP A 56 -8.53 -0.17 22.11
N PHE A 57 -7.97 0.42 21.05
CA PHE A 57 -6.60 0.22 20.58
C PHE A 57 -6.10 1.46 19.85
N LEU A 58 -4.78 1.67 19.84
CA LEU A 58 -4.12 2.83 19.25
C LEU A 58 -3.42 2.47 17.94
N ASP A 59 -3.79 3.15 16.85
CA ASP A 59 -3.15 3.10 15.54
C ASP A 59 -3.22 4.48 14.89
N ASN A 60 -2.31 4.80 13.97
CA ASN A 60 -2.23 6.11 13.32
C ASN A 60 -2.94 6.18 11.95
N SER A 61 -3.48 5.06 11.46
CA SER A 61 -4.19 5.02 10.17
C SER A 61 -5.52 5.76 10.23
N SER A 62 -6.05 6.18 9.07
CA SER A 62 -7.35 6.85 9.01
C SER A 62 -8.49 5.93 9.47
N PRO A 63 -9.56 6.47 10.08
CA PRO A 63 -10.71 5.66 10.51
C PRO A 63 -11.29 4.82 9.38
N PHE A 64 -11.41 5.41 8.19
CA PHE A 64 -11.95 4.72 7.03
C PHE A 64 -11.09 3.52 6.62
N ALA A 65 -9.77 3.68 6.58
CA ALA A 65 -8.84 2.60 6.24
C ALA A 65 -8.95 1.44 7.24
N LEU A 66 -9.07 1.75 8.53
CA LEU A 66 -9.24 0.75 9.60
C LEU A 66 -10.58 -0.01 9.47
N TYR A 67 -11.69 0.69 9.24
CA TYR A 67 -12.99 0.04 9.00
C TYR A 67 -12.99 -0.77 7.69
N LEU A 68 -12.33 -0.30 6.63
CA LEU A 68 -12.18 -1.07 5.41
C LEU A 68 -11.39 -2.36 5.64
N ALA A 69 -10.34 -2.31 6.46
CA ALA A 69 -9.54 -3.49 6.84
C ALA A 69 -10.33 -4.50 7.68
N SER A 70 -11.47 -4.12 8.28
CA SER A 70 -12.34 -5.07 8.98
C SER A 70 -13.14 -5.98 8.05
N LEU A 71 -13.33 -5.62 6.77
CA LEU A 71 -14.11 -6.42 5.83
C LEU A 71 -13.53 -7.83 5.62
N PRO A 72 -12.23 -8.03 5.36
CA PRO A 72 -11.64 -9.36 5.27
C PRO A 72 -11.83 -10.17 6.56
N ALA A 73 -11.75 -9.51 7.73
CA ALA A 73 -11.93 -10.15 9.02
C ALA A 73 -13.38 -10.60 9.24
N LEU A 74 -14.36 -9.77 8.88
CA LEU A 74 -15.79 -10.12 8.94
C LEU A 74 -16.11 -11.30 8.01
N VAL A 75 -15.65 -11.26 6.76
CA VAL A 75 -15.81 -12.38 5.82
C VAL A 75 -15.14 -13.64 6.35
N SER A 76 -13.94 -13.52 6.93
CA SER A 76 -13.21 -14.64 7.57
C SER A 76 -14.03 -15.32 8.66
N LYS A 77 -14.80 -14.57 9.46
CA LYS A 77 -15.69 -15.12 10.49
C LYS A 77 -16.85 -15.93 9.90
N ILE A 78 -17.37 -15.50 8.74
CA ILE A 78 -18.49 -16.18 8.07
C ILE A 78 -18.03 -17.45 7.37
N VAL A 79 -16.90 -17.40 6.65
CA VAL A 79 -16.42 -18.54 5.85
C VAL A 79 -15.41 -19.44 6.61
N PHE A 80 -15.05 -19.10 7.83
CA PHE A 80 -14.11 -19.84 8.69
C PHE A 80 -12.71 -20.04 8.07
N VAL A 81 -12.28 -19.12 7.22
CA VAL A 81 -10.96 -19.11 6.58
C VAL A 81 -10.08 -18.06 7.25
N HIS A 82 -8.76 -18.22 7.17
CA HIS A 82 -7.82 -17.30 7.79
C HIS A 82 -7.99 -15.86 7.23
N PRO A 83 -8.01 -14.79 8.08
CA PRO A 83 -8.22 -13.42 7.61
C PRO A 83 -7.22 -12.96 6.54
N VAL A 84 -5.95 -13.38 6.64
CA VAL A 84 -4.91 -13.09 5.64
C VAL A 84 -5.26 -13.69 4.28
N SER A 85 -5.75 -14.93 4.23
CA SER A 85 -6.14 -15.56 2.96
C SER A 85 -7.33 -14.85 2.31
N ILE A 86 -8.31 -14.42 3.12
CA ILE A 86 -9.45 -13.61 2.63
C ILE A 86 -8.96 -12.25 2.13
N PHE A 87 -8.08 -11.58 2.88
CA PHE A 87 -7.48 -10.32 2.46
C PHE A 87 -6.77 -10.45 1.11
N ASN A 88 -5.89 -11.44 0.96
CA ASN A 88 -5.18 -11.71 -0.28
C ASN A 88 -6.14 -11.95 -1.45
N PHE A 89 -7.19 -12.76 -1.24
CA PHE A 89 -8.22 -13.00 -2.23
C PHE A 89 -8.98 -11.72 -2.62
N MET A 90 -9.35 -10.89 -1.65
CA MET A 90 -10.05 -9.61 -1.93
C MET A 90 -9.17 -8.65 -2.72
N VAL A 91 -7.87 -8.54 -2.42
CA VAL A 91 -6.95 -7.70 -3.20
C VAL A 91 -6.78 -8.23 -4.63
N LEU A 92 -6.75 -9.56 -4.81
CA LEU A 92 -6.76 -10.18 -6.14
C LEU A 92 -8.04 -9.85 -6.93
N LEU A 93 -9.20 -9.98 -6.30
CA LEU A 93 -10.48 -9.61 -6.92
C LEU A 93 -10.52 -8.13 -7.30
N LEU A 94 -10.00 -7.27 -6.43
CA LEU A 94 -9.90 -5.84 -6.70
C LEU A 94 -8.99 -5.56 -7.91
N THR A 95 -7.85 -6.25 -7.99
CA THR A 95 -6.91 -6.14 -9.12
C THR A 95 -7.59 -6.54 -10.43
N LEU A 96 -8.25 -7.70 -10.45
CA LEU A 96 -8.99 -8.18 -11.62
C LEU A 96 -10.16 -7.25 -11.97
N GLY A 97 -10.89 -6.76 -10.98
CA GLY A 97 -11.99 -5.81 -11.16
C GLY A 97 -11.53 -4.49 -11.77
N SER A 98 -10.45 -3.91 -11.25
CA SER A 98 -9.84 -2.70 -11.80
C SER A 98 -9.42 -2.89 -13.26
N LEU A 99 -8.75 -4.00 -13.57
CA LEU A 99 -8.34 -4.36 -14.92
C LEU A 99 -9.53 -4.47 -15.87
N LEU A 100 -10.58 -5.19 -15.45
CA LEU A 100 -11.81 -5.34 -16.23
C LEU A 100 -12.52 -4.01 -16.46
N LEU A 101 -12.56 -3.11 -15.48
CA LEU A 101 -13.13 -1.77 -15.62
C LEU A 101 -12.35 -0.95 -16.64
N VAL A 102 -11.02 -0.94 -16.58
CA VAL A 102 -10.17 -0.23 -17.55
C VAL A 102 -10.36 -0.77 -18.95
N ILE A 103 -10.42 -2.10 -19.13
CA ILE A 103 -10.71 -2.75 -20.42
C ILE A 103 -12.10 -2.34 -20.92
N LYS A 104 -13.09 -2.34 -20.04
CA LYS A 104 -14.47 -1.99 -20.38
C LYS A 104 -14.60 -0.53 -20.80
N CYS A 105 -13.91 0.39 -20.11
CA CYS A 105 -13.82 1.79 -20.49
C CYS A 105 -13.24 1.96 -21.90
N GLY A 106 -12.22 1.18 -22.24
CA GLY A 106 -11.50 1.28 -23.52
C GLY A 106 -12.22 0.62 -24.73
N ARG A 107 -13.40 0.00 -24.57
CA ARG A 107 -14.09 -0.67 -25.69
C ARG A 107 -14.66 0.34 -26.69
N GLY A 108 -14.17 0.30 -27.95
CA GLY A 108 -14.68 1.11 -29.05
C GLY A 108 -13.91 0.92 -30.36
N PRO A 109 -14.47 1.37 -31.51
CA PRO A 109 -13.87 1.19 -32.83
C PRO A 109 -12.71 2.16 -33.11
N SER A 110 -12.52 3.18 -32.27
CA SER A 110 -11.46 4.17 -32.46
C SER A 110 -10.07 3.56 -32.25
N PRO A 111 -9.05 3.87 -33.10
CA PRO A 111 -7.67 3.45 -32.90
C PRO A 111 -7.08 3.88 -31.54
N ARG A 112 -7.56 5.00 -30.98
CA ARG A 112 -7.16 5.47 -29.63
C ARG A 112 -7.73 4.58 -28.53
N LEU A 113 -8.95 4.07 -28.70
CA LEU A 113 -9.58 3.13 -27.78
C LEU A 113 -8.94 1.73 -27.86
N ILE A 114 -8.49 1.30 -29.06
CA ILE A 114 -7.68 0.09 -29.21
C ILE A 114 -6.38 0.19 -28.41
N LEU A 115 -5.76 1.36 -28.36
CA LEU A 115 -4.58 1.62 -27.57
C LEU A 115 -4.84 1.43 -26.06
N LEU A 116 -5.93 2.00 -25.55
CA LEU A 116 -6.33 1.85 -24.17
C LEU A 116 -6.67 0.41 -23.82
N GLN A 117 -7.33 -0.33 -24.74
CA GLN A 117 -7.68 -1.73 -24.53
C GLN A 117 -6.48 -2.66 -24.37
N PHE A 118 -5.35 -2.35 -24.98
CA PHE A 118 -4.21 -3.27 -25.05
C PHE A 118 -3.01 -2.81 -24.23
N CYS A 119 -2.74 -1.53 -24.22
CA CYS A 119 -1.58 -1.01 -23.49
C CYS A 119 -1.90 -0.84 -22.01
N LEU A 120 -3.07 -0.34 -21.67
CA LEU A 120 -3.40 -0.11 -20.27
C LEU A 120 -3.52 -1.41 -19.45
N PRO A 121 -4.21 -2.48 -19.92
CA PRO A 121 -4.22 -3.75 -19.20
C PRO A 121 -2.83 -4.37 -19.07
N ALA A 122 -2.00 -4.32 -20.12
CA ALA A 122 -0.64 -4.83 -20.05
C ALA A 122 0.23 -4.04 -19.06
N ILE A 123 0.00 -2.73 -18.96
CA ILE A 123 0.68 -1.82 -18.05
C ILE A 123 0.23 -2.05 -16.60
N VAL A 124 -1.09 -2.14 -16.38
CA VAL A 124 -1.64 -2.44 -15.05
C VAL A 124 -1.13 -3.80 -14.58
N LEU A 125 -1.11 -4.78 -15.46
CA LEU A 125 -0.57 -6.10 -15.19
C LEU A 125 0.91 -6.05 -14.84
N SER A 126 1.70 -5.27 -15.59
CA SER A 126 3.13 -5.10 -15.35
C SER A 126 3.43 -4.44 -14.02
N VAL A 127 2.69 -3.36 -13.74
CA VAL A 127 2.80 -2.63 -12.48
C VAL A 127 2.32 -3.48 -11.31
N ALA A 128 1.23 -4.24 -11.48
CA ALA A 128 0.74 -5.16 -10.48
C ALA A 128 1.75 -6.27 -10.20
N LEU A 129 2.30 -6.91 -11.23
CA LEU A 129 3.36 -7.91 -11.09
C LEU A 129 4.57 -7.35 -10.39
N PHE A 130 5.02 -6.17 -10.80
CA PHE A 130 6.17 -5.51 -10.21
C PHE A 130 5.95 -5.22 -8.72
N GLN A 131 4.83 -4.58 -8.37
CA GLN A 131 4.55 -4.21 -7.00
C GLN A 131 4.23 -5.40 -6.10
N PHE A 132 3.52 -6.40 -6.63
CA PHE A 132 3.12 -7.55 -5.84
C PHE A 132 4.23 -8.57 -5.65
N TYR A 133 5.10 -8.70 -6.64
CA TYR A 133 6.09 -9.76 -6.65
C TYR A 133 7.47 -9.34 -6.14
N PHE A 134 7.90 -8.10 -6.45
CA PHE A 134 9.28 -7.69 -6.18
C PHE A 134 9.44 -6.76 -4.98
N LEU A 135 8.43 -5.99 -4.61
CA LEU A 135 8.53 -5.01 -3.52
C LEU A 135 7.70 -5.34 -2.28
N ASN A 136 7.02 -6.49 -2.27
CA ASN A 136 6.16 -6.93 -1.15
C ASN A 136 5.16 -5.84 -0.69
N HIS A 137 4.55 -5.14 -1.62
CA HIS A 137 3.60 -4.06 -1.33
C HIS A 137 2.15 -4.47 -1.53
N PHE A 138 1.89 -5.76 -1.62
CA PHE A 138 0.57 -6.32 -1.88
C PHE A 138 -0.44 -5.87 -0.81
N GLY A 139 -1.51 -5.18 -1.26
CA GLY A 139 -2.57 -4.71 -0.37
C GLY A 139 -2.24 -3.50 0.50
N GLN A 140 -1.09 -2.85 0.29
CA GLN A 140 -0.80 -1.56 0.92
C GLN A 140 -1.68 -0.44 0.36
N GLU A 141 -1.85 0.65 1.11
CA GLU A 141 -2.73 1.77 0.74
C GLU A 141 -2.44 2.35 -0.64
N GLY A 142 -1.15 2.56 -0.97
CA GLY A 142 -0.74 3.06 -2.28
C GLY A 142 -1.16 2.14 -3.42
N VAL A 143 -1.05 0.81 -3.25
CA VAL A 143 -1.50 -0.16 -4.25
C VAL A 143 -3.01 -0.15 -4.37
N LEU A 144 -3.73 -0.13 -3.26
CA LEU A 144 -5.20 -0.06 -3.25
C LEU A 144 -5.68 1.24 -3.90
N PHE A 145 -5.05 2.38 -3.58
CA PHE A 145 -5.33 3.64 -4.23
C PHE A 145 -5.13 3.56 -5.74
N PHE A 146 -3.99 3.07 -6.20
CA PHE A 146 -3.69 2.90 -7.62
C PHE A 146 -4.75 2.07 -8.33
N LEU A 147 -5.10 0.91 -7.78
CA LEU A 147 -6.08 -0.01 -8.38
C LEU A 147 -7.49 0.60 -8.43
N LEU A 148 -7.91 1.30 -7.41
CA LEU A 148 -9.23 1.92 -7.32
C LEU A 148 -9.35 3.20 -8.14
N PHE A 149 -8.27 3.99 -8.23
CA PHE A 149 -8.29 5.32 -8.85
C PHE A 149 -7.92 5.31 -10.34
N LEU A 150 -7.16 4.32 -10.82
CA LEU A 150 -6.77 4.21 -12.23
C LEU A 150 -7.97 4.10 -13.19
N PRO A 151 -9.05 3.32 -12.91
CA PRO A 151 -10.26 3.34 -13.74
C PRO A 151 -10.88 4.73 -13.83
N TYR A 152 -10.85 5.53 -12.74
CA TYR A 152 -11.37 6.89 -12.73
C TYR A 152 -10.59 7.80 -13.69
N LEU A 153 -9.26 7.81 -13.62
CA LEU A 153 -8.41 8.59 -14.52
C LEU A 153 -8.67 8.23 -15.99
N THR A 154 -8.82 6.95 -16.27
CA THR A 154 -9.11 6.44 -17.61
C THR A 154 -10.49 6.89 -18.11
N GLN A 155 -11.51 6.73 -17.28
CA GLN A 155 -12.88 7.14 -17.59
C GLN A 155 -12.97 8.66 -17.77
N ARG A 156 -12.32 9.42 -16.88
CA ARG A 156 -12.27 10.88 -16.93
C ARG A 156 -11.67 11.40 -18.24
N TYR A 157 -10.54 10.79 -18.65
CA TYR A 157 -9.94 11.08 -19.95
C TYR A 157 -10.91 10.83 -21.12
N LEU A 158 -11.62 9.70 -21.11
CA LEU A 158 -12.55 9.33 -22.18
C LEU A 158 -13.77 10.26 -22.25
N SER A 159 -14.32 10.62 -21.09
CA SER A 159 -15.47 11.52 -20.98
C SER A 159 -15.11 12.91 -21.53
N LEU A 160 -13.97 13.48 -21.12
CA LEU A 160 -13.52 14.80 -21.56
C LEU A 160 -13.10 14.82 -23.04
N SER A 161 -12.53 13.73 -23.54
CA SER A 161 -12.16 13.60 -24.97
C SER A 161 -13.35 13.37 -25.91
N GLY A 162 -14.58 13.29 -25.40
CA GLY A 162 -15.76 13.00 -26.19
C GLY A 162 -15.77 11.59 -26.80
N LEU A 163 -14.89 10.72 -26.32
CA LEU A 163 -14.76 9.33 -26.78
C LEU A 163 -15.68 8.37 -26.01
N HIS A 164 -16.41 8.91 -25.05
CA HIS A 164 -17.30 8.14 -24.19
C HIS A 164 -18.52 7.65 -24.97
N ARG A 165 -18.70 6.33 -25.04
CA ARG A 165 -19.85 5.66 -25.68
C ARG A 165 -20.40 4.52 -24.84
N HIS A 166 -20.40 4.67 -23.50
CA HIS A 166 -21.01 3.63 -22.68
C HIS A 166 -22.52 3.65 -22.77
N LYS A 167 -23.11 2.56 -23.29
CA LYS A 167 -24.56 2.31 -23.19
C LYS A 167 -25.01 2.05 -21.74
N GLN A 168 -24.08 1.62 -20.86
CA GLN A 168 -24.37 1.22 -19.48
C GLN A 168 -24.05 2.36 -18.52
N ARG A 169 -25.06 3.02 -17.98
CA ARG A 169 -24.96 4.16 -17.06
C ARG A 169 -24.31 3.82 -15.70
N TRP A 170 -24.40 2.56 -15.26
CA TRP A 170 -23.87 2.14 -13.97
C TRP A 170 -22.34 2.08 -13.90
N VAL A 171 -21.63 1.93 -15.02
CA VAL A 171 -20.15 1.81 -15.03
C VAL A 171 -19.47 3.07 -14.56
N PRO A 172 -19.79 4.29 -15.05
CA PRO A 172 -19.24 5.52 -14.51
C PRO A 172 -19.57 5.72 -13.03
N LEU A 173 -20.77 5.34 -12.58
CA LEU A 173 -21.16 5.44 -11.17
C LEU A 173 -20.31 4.54 -10.27
N LEU A 174 -20.10 3.28 -10.67
CA LEU A 174 -19.22 2.36 -9.95
C LEU A 174 -17.78 2.88 -9.90
N ILE A 175 -17.27 3.41 -11.02
CA ILE A 175 -15.91 3.96 -11.08
C ILE A 175 -15.78 5.16 -10.14
N GLY A 176 -16.77 6.06 -10.11
CA GLY A 176 -16.80 7.18 -9.17
C GLY A 176 -16.83 6.74 -7.71
N PHE A 177 -17.66 5.73 -7.39
CA PHE A 177 -17.70 5.14 -6.05
C PHE A 177 -16.35 4.53 -5.63
N LEU A 178 -15.71 3.75 -6.51
CA LEU A 178 -14.39 3.16 -6.23
C LEU A 178 -13.30 4.23 -6.06
N ALA A 179 -13.38 5.31 -6.83
CA ALA A 179 -12.49 6.46 -6.65
C ALA A 179 -12.68 7.13 -5.27
N ALA A 180 -13.93 7.30 -4.83
CA ALA A 180 -14.20 7.82 -3.48
C ALA A 180 -13.62 6.93 -2.37
N LEU A 181 -13.73 5.60 -2.50
CA LEU A 181 -13.08 4.66 -1.58
C LEU A 181 -11.55 4.84 -1.57
N ALA A 182 -10.93 5.02 -2.75
CA ALA A 182 -9.51 5.27 -2.87
C ALA A 182 -9.07 6.53 -2.09
N LEU A 183 -9.84 7.62 -2.26
CA LEU A 183 -9.53 8.90 -1.64
C LEU A 183 -9.62 8.89 -0.11
N LEU A 184 -10.46 8.02 0.45
CA LEU A 184 -10.65 7.91 1.90
C LEU A 184 -9.62 7.00 2.59
N LEU A 185 -8.79 6.26 1.84
CA LEU A 185 -7.75 5.40 2.42
C LEU A 185 -6.72 6.20 3.22
N ASN A 186 -6.39 7.40 2.73
CA ASN A 186 -5.40 8.26 3.40
C ASN A 186 -5.84 9.73 3.27
N PRO A 187 -5.69 10.55 4.32
CA PRO A 187 -6.15 11.95 4.32
C PRO A 187 -5.45 12.84 3.28
N ILE A 188 -4.30 12.44 2.74
CA ILE A 188 -3.59 13.16 1.67
C ILE A 188 -4.21 12.87 0.29
N PHE A 189 -4.83 11.71 0.08
CA PHE A 189 -5.32 11.29 -1.23
C PHE A 189 -6.42 12.18 -1.85
N PRO A 190 -7.30 12.86 -1.11
CA PRO A 190 -8.21 13.85 -1.68
C PRO A 190 -7.52 14.95 -2.49
N LEU A 191 -6.28 15.32 -2.15
CA LEU A 191 -5.49 16.28 -2.91
C LEU A 191 -5.21 15.80 -4.35
N ALA A 192 -5.11 14.47 -4.55
CA ALA A 192 -4.97 13.89 -5.88
C ALA A 192 -6.18 14.19 -6.77
N LEU A 193 -7.41 14.10 -6.23
CA LEU A 193 -8.62 14.44 -6.97
C LEU A 193 -8.61 15.94 -7.36
N ILE A 194 -8.26 16.81 -6.41
CA ILE A 194 -8.19 18.26 -6.66
C ILE A 194 -7.20 18.54 -7.80
N ALA A 195 -5.99 17.97 -7.74
CA ALA A 195 -4.96 18.14 -8.76
C ALA A 195 -5.40 17.61 -10.14
N VAL A 196 -6.05 16.44 -10.18
CA VAL A 196 -6.61 15.85 -11.41
C VAL A 196 -7.68 16.74 -12.01
N GLU A 197 -8.66 17.18 -11.22
CA GLU A 197 -9.78 17.97 -11.71
C GLU A 197 -9.32 19.37 -12.16
N PHE A 198 -8.38 19.97 -11.45
CA PHE A 198 -7.74 21.21 -11.87
C PHE A 198 -7.04 21.05 -13.24
N THR A 199 -6.25 20.00 -13.44
CA THR A 199 -5.61 19.69 -14.72
C THR A 199 -6.64 19.44 -15.83
N CYS A 200 -7.76 18.80 -15.51
CA CYS A 200 -8.86 18.58 -16.45
C CYS A 200 -9.52 19.91 -16.87
N LEU A 201 -9.75 20.83 -15.94
CA LEU A 201 -10.31 22.14 -16.20
C LEU A 201 -9.43 22.97 -17.15
N PHE A 202 -8.12 23.02 -16.87
CA PHE A 202 -7.17 23.71 -17.75
C PHE A 202 -7.15 23.12 -19.15
N SER A 203 -7.14 21.79 -19.25
CA SER A 203 -7.13 21.10 -20.55
C SER A 203 -8.41 21.34 -21.37
N LEU A 204 -9.55 21.58 -20.72
CA LEU A 204 -10.80 21.95 -21.39
C LEU A 204 -10.79 23.42 -21.88
N GLY A 205 -10.18 24.32 -21.13
CA GLY A 205 -10.01 25.73 -21.55
C GLY A 205 -9.21 25.85 -22.84
N GLU A 206 -8.23 24.99 -23.06
CA GLU A 206 -7.43 24.92 -24.29
C GLU A 206 -8.25 24.42 -25.51
N ILE A 207 -9.35 23.67 -25.28
CA ILE A 207 -10.08 22.93 -26.35
C ILE A 207 -11.37 23.63 -26.78
N SER A 208 -12.03 24.39 -25.90
CA SER A 208 -13.38 24.90 -26.22
C SER A 208 -13.77 26.13 -25.43
N GLY A 209 -13.94 27.27 -26.11
CA GLY A 209 -14.66 28.41 -25.56
C GLY A 209 -16.11 28.04 -25.19
N LEU A 210 -16.59 28.56 -24.07
CA LEU A 210 -18.00 28.75 -23.65
C LEU A 210 -18.94 27.53 -23.41
N LYS A 211 -18.67 26.29 -23.85
CA LYS A 211 -19.53 25.14 -23.55
C LYS A 211 -18.99 24.26 -22.40
N LEU A 212 -18.27 24.87 -21.47
CA LEU A 212 -17.50 24.19 -20.42
C LEU A 212 -18.38 23.41 -19.42
N LYS A 213 -19.49 23.98 -18.95
CA LYS A 213 -20.25 23.45 -17.82
C LYS A 213 -20.87 22.04 -18.04
N SER A 214 -21.44 21.77 -19.21
CA SER A 214 -22.15 20.50 -19.43
C SER A 214 -21.22 19.29 -19.67
N ARG A 215 -19.97 19.52 -20.06
CA ARG A 215 -18.99 18.45 -20.29
C ARG A 215 -18.09 18.17 -19.09
N TYR A 216 -18.01 19.09 -18.13
CA TYR A 216 -17.16 18.94 -16.97
C TYR A 216 -17.77 18.04 -15.90
N PHE A 217 -19.04 18.26 -15.54
CA PHE A 217 -19.75 17.43 -14.58
C PHE A 217 -20.24 16.14 -15.23
N THR A 218 -19.40 15.12 -15.18
CA THR A 218 -19.68 13.79 -15.71
C THR A 218 -20.18 12.87 -14.60
N ALA A 219 -20.81 11.75 -14.99
CA ALA A 219 -21.41 10.81 -14.04
C ALA A 219 -20.40 10.25 -13.04
N GLU A 220 -19.16 9.97 -13.47
CA GLU A 220 -18.09 9.47 -12.61
C GLU A 220 -17.64 10.51 -11.57
N LEU A 221 -17.50 11.79 -11.96
CA LEU A 221 -17.14 12.86 -11.02
C LEU A 221 -18.26 13.09 -9.99
N SER A 222 -19.50 13.19 -10.46
CA SER A 222 -20.66 13.39 -9.58
C SER A 222 -20.82 12.22 -8.61
N ALA A 223 -20.64 10.99 -9.09
CA ALA A 223 -20.69 9.79 -8.24
C ALA A 223 -19.54 9.78 -7.23
N CYS A 224 -18.32 10.18 -7.63
CA CYS A 224 -17.18 10.26 -6.72
C CYS A 224 -17.45 11.27 -5.59
N LEU A 225 -17.87 12.50 -5.93
CA LEU A 225 -18.14 13.55 -4.93
C LEU A 225 -19.30 13.18 -4.02
N LEU A 226 -20.39 12.63 -4.57
CA LEU A 226 -21.54 12.20 -3.78
C LEU A 226 -21.17 11.05 -2.84
N SER A 227 -20.45 10.04 -3.35
CA SER A 227 -20.00 8.91 -2.54
C SER A 227 -19.05 9.36 -1.44
N LEU A 228 -18.11 10.27 -1.74
CA LEU A 228 -17.20 10.84 -0.75
C LEU A 228 -17.98 11.53 0.36
N LEU A 229 -18.95 12.37 0.01
CA LEU A 229 -19.80 13.06 0.97
C LEU A 229 -20.59 12.07 1.83
N VAL A 230 -21.27 11.10 1.21
CA VAL A 230 -22.08 10.09 1.92
C VAL A 230 -21.24 9.24 2.87
N LEU A 231 -20.05 8.80 2.42
CA LEU A 231 -19.14 7.99 3.24
C LEU A 231 -18.57 8.80 4.41
N CYS A 232 -18.16 10.06 4.21
CA CYS A 232 -17.69 10.93 5.29
C CYS A 232 -18.79 11.21 6.32
N LEU A 233 -20.00 11.61 5.85
CA LEU A 233 -21.13 11.85 6.74
C LEU A 233 -21.58 10.57 7.44
N GLY A 234 -21.60 9.44 6.75
CA GLY A 234 -21.93 8.14 7.32
C GLY A 234 -20.95 7.75 8.43
N LEU A 235 -19.64 7.90 8.20
CA LEU A 235 -18.62 7.62 9.20
C LEU A 235 -18.81 8.52 10.44
N PHE A 236 -19.00 9.83 10.22
CA PHE A 236 -19.23 10.77 11.31
C PHE A 236 -20.52 10.46 12.09
N ALA A 237 -21.60 10.08 11.40
CA ALA A 237 -22.88 9.77 12.05
C ALA A 237 -22.85 8.44 12.82
N LEU A 238 -22.15 7.42 12.30
CA LEU A 238 -22.11 6.08 12.90
C LEU A 238 -21.11 5.97 14.06
N VAL A 239 -19.96 6.65 13.96
CA VAL A 239 -18.84 6.53 14.92
C VAL A 239 -18.22 7.89 15.25
N PRO A 240 -19.00 8.87 15.76
CA PRO A 240 -18.53 10.24 15.99
C PRO A 240 -17.33 10.30 16.93
N SER A 241 -17.31 9.49 18.00
CA SER A 241 -16.20 9.45 18.94
C SER A 241 -14.87 9.04 18.28
N VAL A 242 -14.89 8.05 17.40
CA VAL A 242 -13.72 7.59 16.66
C VAL A 242 -13.19 8.68 15.72
N VAL A 243 -14.08 9.40 15.05
CA VAL A 243 -13.70 10.49 14.15
C VAL A 243 -13.10 11.66 14.93
N LEU A 244 -13.67 12.02 16.08
CA LEU A 244 -13.16 13.11 16.92
C LEU A 244 -11.79 12.77 17.52
N GLU A 245 -11.60 11.54 18.00
CA GLU A 245 -10.27 11.09 18.49
C GLU A 245 -9.22 11.13 17.38
N TYR A 246 -9.60 10.75 16.16
CA TYR A 246 -8.68 10.84 15.03
C TYR A 246 -8.32 12.29 14.67
N LEU A 247 -9.32 13.18 14.58
CA LEU A 247 -9.11 14.59 14.23
C LEU A 247 -8.43 15.40 15.34
N GLY A 248 -8.50 14.95 16.58
CA GLY A 248 -7.83 15.55 17.72
C GLY A 248 -6.43 14.96 17.93
N PRO A 249 -6.23 14.09 18.96
CA PRO A 249 -4.90 13.63 19.37
C PRO A 249 -4.11 12.93 18.26
N ILE A 250 -4.78 12.05 17.48
CA ILE A 250 -4.08 11.25 16.47
C ILE A 250 -3.56 12.11 15.31
N SER A 251 -4.34 13.11 14.87
CA SER A 251 -3.89 14.03 13.83
C SER A 251 -2.68 14.87 14.28
N HIS A 252 -2.65 15.28 15.55
CA HIS A 252 -1.51 16.00 16.13
C HIS A 252 -0.26 15.11 16.18
N ILE A 253 -0.38 13.85 16.63
CA ILE A 253 0.73 12.89 16.60
C ILE A 253 1.24 12.69 15.16
N ASN A 254 0.34 12.53 14.20
CA ASN A 254 0.73 12.38 12.79
C ASN A 254 1.42 13.64 12.26
N GLN A 255 0.97 14.83 12.65
CA GLN A 255 1.62 16.09 12.26
C GLN A 255 3.01 16.21 12.89
N LEU A 256 3.16 15.92 14.18
CA LEU A 256 4.46 15.93 14.85
C LEU A 256 5.41 14.91 14.25
N THR A 257 4.92 13.71 13.98
CA THR A 257 5.69 12.70 13.26
C THR A 257 6.22 13.25 11.94
N PHE A 258 5.38 13.93 11.18
CA PHE A 258 5.76 14.55 9.94
C PHE A 258 6.83 15.65 10.12
N GLU A 259 6.68 16.50 11.13
CA GLU A 259 7.62 17.60 11.40
C GLU A 259 9.02 17.09 11.82
N TYR A 260 9.07 16.02 12.61
CA TYR A 260 10.31 15.51 13.19
C TYR A 260 11.02 14.44 12.37
N PHE A 261 10.27 13.61 11.66
CA PHE A 261 10.85 12.65 10.73
C PHE A 261 11.07 13.22 9.33
N ASN A 262 10.95 14.54 9.16
CA ASN A 262 11.28 15.20 7.91
C ASN A 262 12.81 15.11 7.71
N GLU A 263 13.27 13.88 7.49
CA GLU A 263 14.65 13.59 7.17
C GLU A 263 15.03 14.40 5.94
N ASP A 264 16.14 15.09 6.05
CA ASP A 264 16.72 15.85 4.97
C ASP A 264 16.74 15.01 3.67
N LEU A 265 16.30 15.58 2.58
CA LEU A 265 16.34 14.94 1.23
C LEU A 265 17.71 14.33 0.91
N SER A 266 18.77 14.79 1.58
CA SER A 266 20.10 14.18 1.52
C SER A 266 20.12 12.69 1.92
N TYR A 267 19.15 12.25 2.75
CA TYR A 267 19.05 10.85 3.18
C TYR A 267 18.56 9.93 2.05
N VAL A 268 17.83 10.45 1.08
CA VAL A 268 17.43 9.70 -0.15
C VAL A 268 18.68 9.18 -0.88
N GLY A 269 19.76 9.98 -0.90
CA GLY A 269 21.01 9.61 -1.54
C GLY A 269 21.84 8.57 -0.78
N LYS A 270 21.59 8.36 0.51
CA LYS A 270 22.38 7.45 1.37
C LYS A 270 21.90 6.00 1.26
N SER A 271 20.60 5.76 0.99
CA SER A 271 20.06 4.41 0.81
C SER A 271 20.06 4.03 -0.68
N PRO A 272 20.79 2.98 -1.11
CA PRO A 272 20.84 2.56 -2.50
C PRO A 272 19.44 2.30 -3.10
N ASP A 273 18.58 1.59 -2.37
CA ASP A 273 17.24 1.21 -2.84
C ASP A 273 16.35 2.44 -3.10
N ARG A 274 16.42 3.44 -2.22
CA ARG A 274 15.64 4.68 -2.36
C ARG A 274 16.15 5.52 -3.53
N ARG A 275 17.45 5.64 -3.66
CA ARG A 275 18.12 6.35 -4.74
C ARG A 275 17.73 5.79 -6.10
N ASP A 276 17.76 4.48 -6.25
CA ASP A 276 17.46 3.81 -7.51
C ASP A 276 15.97 3.98 -7.90
N LEU A 277 15.05 3.97 -6.93
CA LEU A 277 13.64 4.29 -7.15
C LEU A 277 13.44 5.71 -7.66
N VAL A 278 14.11 6.70 -7.05
CA VAL A 278 14.01 8.11 -7.46
C VAL A 278 14.65 8.30 -8.85
N TYR A 279 15.78 7.67 -9.15
CA TYR A 279 16.38 7.73 -10.48
C TYR A 279 15.46 7.13 -11.54
N ALA A 280 14.87 5.96 -11.27
CA ALA A 280 13.89 5.36 -12.18
C ALA A 280 12.70 6.28 -12.43
N PHE A 281 12.16 6.90 -11.37
CA PHE A 281 11.10 7.90 -11.48
C PHE A 281 11.51 9.08 -12.38
N VAL A 282 12.65 9.70 -12.11
CA VAL A 282 13.12 10.87 -12.87
C VAL A 282 13.26 10.52 -14.35
N VAL A 283 13.88 9.37 -14.68
CA VAL A 283 14.02 8.93 -16.06
C VAL A 283 12.66 8.70 -16.72
N PHE A 284 11.76 7.97 -16.08
CA PHE A 284 10.44 7.66 -16.65
C PHE A 284 9.59 8.93 -16.80
N PHE A 285 9.64 9.82 -15.82
CA PHE A 285 8.92 11.08 -15.83
C PHE A 285 9.40 12.00 -16.95
N VAL A 286 10.71 12.25 -17.04
CA VAL A 286 11.31 13.12 -18.06
C VAL A 286 11.02 12.61 -19.47
N LEU A 287 11.17 11.31 -19.72
CA LEU A 287 10.84 10.69 -21.00
C LEU A 287 9.35 10.79 -21.36
N SER A 288 8.48 10.97 -20.40
CA SER A 288 7.03 11.08 -20.61
C SER A 288 6.56 12.52 -20.85
N LEU A 289 7.30 13.55 -20.42
CA LEU A 289 6.91 14.96 -20.50
C LEU A 289 6.55 15.45 -21.91
N PRO A 290 7.32 15.13 -22.98
CA PRO A 290 6.98 15.61 -24.32
C PRO A 290 5.63 15.10 -24.83
N VAL A 291 5.23 13.90 -24.37
CA VAL A 291 3.92 13.32 -24.72
C VAL A 291 2.82 13.85 -23.80
N ALA A 292 3.12 14.12 -22.54
CA ALA A 292 2.19 14.72 -21.58
C ALA A 292 1.68 16.09 -22.07
N GLY A 293 2.51 16.90 -22.70
CA GLY A 293 2.10 18.16 -23.34
C GLY A 293 1.05 17.99 -24.43
N ARG A 294 0.93 16.81 -25.04
CA ARG A 294 0.04 16.54 -26.20
C ARG A 294 -1.08 15.52 -25.92
N CYS A 295 -1.07 14.85 -24.77
CA CYS A 295 -2.00 13.78 -24.43
C CYS A 295 -2.46 13.92 -22.98
N LEU A 296 -3.74 14.24 -22.79
CA LEU A 296 -4.32 14.43 -21.45
C LEU A 296 -4.11 13.19 -20.55
N LEU A 297 -4.30 11.97 -21.07
CA LEU A 297 -4.11 10.76 -20.26
C LEU A 297 -2.67 10.64 -19.73
N THR A 298 -1.67 10.87 -20.62
CA THR A 298 -0.25 10.87 -20.19
C THR A 298 0.04 12.00 -19.20
N ARG A 299 -0.57 13.18 -19.40
CA ARG A 299 -0.48 14.32 -18.47
C ARG A 299 -1.03 13.94 -17.08
N LEU A 300 -2.19 13.29 -17.02
CA LEU A 300 -2.76 12.81 -15.76
C LEU A 300 -1.89 11.76 -15.07
N MET A 301 -1.28 10.84 -15.82
CA MET A 301 -0.36 9.86 -15.25
C MET A 301 0.93 10.51 -14.72
N CYS A 302 1.50 11.48 -15.44
CA CYS A 302 2.64 12.27 -14.97
C CYS A 302 2.29 13.07 -13.70
N LEU A 303 1.10 13.69 -13.67
CA LEU A 303 0.61 14.41 -12.49
C LEU A 303 0.51 13.48 -11.28
N MET A 304 -0.09 12.30 -11.46
CA MET A 304 -0.23 11.32 -10.38
C MET A 304 1.12 10.75 -9.93
N SER A 305 2.07 10.63 -10.84
CA SER A 305 3.45 10.25 -10.51
C SER A 305 4.15 11.33 -9.69
N ALA A 306 3.99 12.62 -10.07
CA ALA A 306 4.49 13.75 -9.29
C ALA A 306 3.81 13.85 -7.91
N PHE A 307 2.50 13.59 -7.84
CA PHE A 307 1.77 13.47 -6.57
C PHE A 307 2.35 12.35 -5.69
N GLY A 308 2.62 11.17 -6.26
CA GLY A 308 3.27 10.08 -5.54
C GLY A 308 4.68 10.45 -5.05
N PHE A 309 5.44 11.22 -5.83
CA PHE A 309 6.73 11.76 -5.39
C PHE A 309 6.56 12.76 -4.24
N ALA A 310 5.58 13.65 -4.33
CA ALA A 310 5.25 14.57 -3.25
C ALA A 310 4.85 13.81 -1.97
N CYS A 311 4.01 12.76 -2.07
CA CYS A 311 3.68 11.90 -0.93
C CYS A 311 4.92 11.26 -0.31
N LEU A 312 5.88 10.79 -1.12
CA LEU A 312 7.14 10.21 -0.63
C LEU A 312 7.96 11.26 0.14
N VAL A 313 8.10 12.46 -0.43
CA VAL A 313 8.86 13.55 0.20
C VAL A 313 8.17 14.05 1.47
N PHE A 314 6.86 14.29 1.38
CA PHE A 314 6.08 14.81 2.50
C PHE A 314 5.78 13.79 3.60
N SER A 315 5.99 12.50 3.38
CA SER A 315 5.85 11.51 4.47
C SER A 315 6.95 11.62 5.52
N GLY A 316 8.03 12.33 5.23
CA GLY A 316 9.18 12.52 6.12
C GLY A 316 10.02 11.25 6.34
N THR A 317 9.41 10.08 6.29
CA THR A 317 10.06 8.79 6.59
C THR A 317 10.72 8.14 5.38
N LEU A 318 10.43 8.62 4.17
CA LEU A 318 11.02 8.16 2.89
C LEU A 318 11.03 6.64 2.70
N PHE A 319 10.08 5.91 3.30
CA PHE A 319 9.99 4.46 3.14
C PHE A 319 9.65 4.08 1.69
N SER A 320 10.26 3.00 1.19
CA SER A 320 10.09 2.55 -0.20
C SER A 320 8.63 2.33 -0.60
N HIS A 321 7.77 1.89 0.32
CA HIS A 321 6.35 1.68 0.07
C HIS A 321 5.59 2.98 -0.23
N GLN A 322 6.06 4.13 0.24
CA GLN A 322 5.45 5.44 -0.05
C GLN A 322 5.74 5.89 -1.48
N GLY A 323 6.82 5.40 -2.08
CA GLY A 323 7.17 5.63 -3.49
C GLY A 323 6.36 4.82 -4.51
N ILE A 324 5.46 3.92 -4.07
CA ILE A 324 4.68 3.05 -4.96
C ILE A 324 3.93 3.84 -6.03
N LEU A 325 3.19 4.88 -5.62
CA LEU A 325 2.40 5.69 -6.53
C LEU A 325 3.27 6.40 -7.56
N MET A 326 4.42 6.92 -7.12
CA MET A 326 5.40 7.57 -7.98
C MET A 326 5.84 6.64 -9.11
N ILE A 327 6.26 5.43 -8.80
CA ILE A 327 6.75 4.45 -9.79
C ILE A 327 5.60 3.89 -10.63
N ALA A 328 4.48 3.53 -10.02
CA ALA A 328 3.35 2.95 -10.72
C ALA A 328 2.84 3.86 -11.85
N TYR A 329 2.57 5.11 -11.54
CA TYR A 329 2.07 6.06 -12.51
C TYR A 329 3.14 6.53 -13.51
N SER A 330 4.43 6.65 -13.12
CA SER A 330 5.49 6.98 -14.06
C SER A 330 5.71 5.87 -15.09
N LEU A 331 5.61 4.62 -14.69
CA LEU A 331 5.70 3.47 -15.60
C LEU A 331 4.53 3.45 -16.59
N VAL A 332 3.30 3.74 -16.13
CA VAL A 332 2.13 3.90 -17.01
C VAL A 332 2.36 5.04 -18.01
N ALA A 333 2.83 6.21 -17.54
CA ALA A 333 3.13 7.35 -18.39
C ALA A 333 4.19 7.04 -19.44
N LEU A 334 5.27 6.36 -19.05
CA LEU A 334 6.34 5.92 -19.94
C LEU A 334 5.82 5.00 -21.04
N CYS A 335 5.04 3.97 -20.68
CA CYS A 335 4.49 3.03 -21.65
C CYS A 335 3.55 3.71 -22.66
N LEU A 336 2.70 4.65 -22.20
CA LEU A 336 1.86 5.46 -23.09
C LEU A 336 2.70 6.33 -24.03
N SER A 337 3.80 6.88 -23.53
CA SER A 337 4.74 7.72 -24.28
C SER A 337 5.50 6.94 -25.33
N LEU A 338 6.09 5.81 -24.95
CA LEU A 338 6.80 4.92 -25.86
C LEU A 338 5.92 4.46 -27.02
N ASN A 339 4.66 4.10 -26.73
CA ASN A 339 3.72 3.74 -27.78
C ASN A 339 3.48 4.90 -28.76
N ARG A 340 3.42 6.14 -28.31
CA ARG A 340 3.27 7.30 -29.17
C ARG A 340 4.52 7.59 -29.98
N TYR A 341 5.69 7.49 -29.38
CA TYR A 341 6.98 7.63 -30.08
C TYR A 341 7.11 6.61 -31.20
N LEU A 342 6.84 5.33 -30.92
CA LEU A 342 6.90 4.28 -31.93
C LEU A 342 5.91 4.48 -33.08
N ARG A 343 4.74 5.07 -32.82
CA ARG A 343 3.78 5.43 -33.88
C ARG A 343 4.22 6.62 -34.72
N SER A 344 4.96 7.56 -34.12
CA SER A 344 5.50 8.72 -34.85
C SER A 344 6.74 8.38 -35.65
N PHE A 345 7.43 7.30 -35.29
CA PHE A 345 8.58 6.80 -36.01
C PHE A 345 8.11 6.18 -37.34
N ARG A 346 8.18 6.96 -38.41
CA ARG A 346 7.90 6.49 -39.77
C ARG A 346 9.24 6.07 -40.40
N PRO A 347 9.53 4.74 -40.50
CA PRO A 347 10.73 4.26 -41.19
C PRO A 347 10.68 4.56 -42.70
N ALA A 348 9.56 5.04 -43.22
CA ALA A 348 9.33 5.28 -44.62
C ALA A 348 10.23 6.37 -45.28
N LYS A 349 10.95 7.17 -44.48
CA LYS A 349 11.91 8.15 -45.03
C LYS A 349 13.32 7.57 -45.27
N VAL A 350 13.62 6.38 -44.71
CA VAL A 350 14.97 5.79 -44.78
C VAL A 350 15.04 4.63 -45.80
N LEU A 351 13.91 4.01 -46.13
CA LEU A 351 13.84 2.89 -47.04
C LEU A 351 12.88 3.20 -48.19
N SER A 352 13.39 3.41 -49.39
CA SER A 352 12.62 3.56 -50.61
C SER A 352 12.16 2.19 -51.10
N GLY A 353 10.85 1.95 -51.26
CA GLY A 353 10.33 0.77 -51.93
C GLY A 353 9.14 0.05 -51.23
N ARG A 354 8.44 -0.84 -51.95
CA ARG A 354 7.30 -1.62 -51.47
C ARG A 354 7.59 -2.44 -50.20
N ALA A 355 8.83 -2.89 -50.00
CA ALA A 355 9.28 -3.61 -48.82
C ALA A 355 9.23 -2.73 -47.53
N ALA A 356 9.53 -1.42 -47.64
CA ALA A 356 9.46 -0.50 -46.50
C ALA A 356 8.03 -0.29 -45.99
N VAL A 357 7.04 -0.22 -46.88
CA VAL A 357 5.63 -0.09 -46.54
C VAL A 357 5.12 -1.37 -45.87
N TRP A 358 5.55 -2.54 -46.33
CA TRP A 358 5.17 -3.83 -45.77
C TRP A 358 5.80 -4.11 -44.40
N CYS A 359 7.10 -3.80 -44.24
CA CYS A 359 7.79 -3.88 -42.95
C CYS A 359 7.23 -2.89 -41.91
N SER A 360 6.95 -1.64 -42.31
CA SER A 360 6.43 -0.62 -41.40
C SER A 360 5.03 -0.98 -40.89
N ALA A 361 4.17 -1.51 -41.76
CA ALA A 361 2.80 -1.90 -41.38
C ALA A 361 2.77 -3.14 -40.47
N ARG A 362 3.68 -4.09 -40.63
CA ARG A 362 3.77 -5.30 -39.78
C ARG A 362 4.58 -5.08 -38.49
N LEU A 363 5.70 -4.33 -38.57
CA LEU A 363 6.53 -4.04 -37.40
C LEU A 363 5.77 -3.20 -36.39
N ASN A 364 5.06 -2.15 -36.82
CA ASN A 364 4.26 -1.29 -35.93
C ASN A 364 3.22 -2.05 -35.11
N LYS A 365 2.62 -3.13 -35.66
CA LYS A 365 1.57 -3.88 -34.95
C LYS A 365 2.13 -4.90 -33.96
N LYS A 366 3.24 -5.55 -34.28
CA LYS A 366 3.91 -6.51 -33.40
C LYS A 366 4.67 -5.80 -32.28
N VAL A 367 5.32 -4.68 -32.56
CA VAL A 367 6.08 -3.90 -31.58
C VAL A 367 5.16 -3.27 -30.52
N ILE A 368 3.95 -2.83 -30.91
CA ILE A 368 2.95 -2.30 -29.95
C ILE A 368 2.53 -3.34 -28.90
N VAL A 369 2.49 -4.63 -29.27
CA VAL A 369 2.12 -5.72 -28.35
C VAL A 369 3.36 -6.21 -27.57
N LEU A 370 4.53 -6.25 -28.20
CA LEU A 370 5.76 -6.77 -27.61
C LEU A 370 6.44 -5.77 -26.66
N LEU A 371 6.27 -4.47 -26.86
CA LEU A 371 6.98 -3.48 -26.06
C LEU A 371 6.60 -3.49 -24.57
N PRO A 372 5.31 -3.54 -24.17
CA PRO A 372 4.97 -3.69 -22.77
C PRO A 372 5.51 -4.99 -22.18
N ALA A 373 5.44 -6.09 -22.96
CA ALA A 373 6.01 -7.37 -22.54
C ALA A 373 7.54 -7.28 -22.39
N LEU A 374 8.23 -6.60 -23.31
CA LEU A 374 9.68 -6.40 -23.25
C LEU A 374 10.07 -5.53 -22.05
N VAL A 375 9.34 -4.44 -21.79
CA VAL A 375 9.57 -3.59 -20.60
C VAL A 375 9.39 -4.39 -19.32
N VAL A 376 8.35 -5.23 -19.25
CA VAL A 376 8.15 -6.14 -18.12
C VAL A 376 9.28 -7.14 -17.98
N ILE A 377 9.64 -7.79 -19.09
CA ILE A 377 10.73 -8.80 -19.10
C ILE A 377 12.06 -8.16 -18.70
N CYS A 378 12.41 -7.00 -19.26
CA CYS A 378 13.65 -6.29 -18.91
C CYS A 378 13.63 -5.85 -17.43
N PHE A 379 12.48 -5.40 -16.95
CA PHE A 379 12.34 -4.97 -15.57
C PHE A 379 12.38 -6.16 -14.60
N VAL A 380 11.70 -7.26 -14.91
CA VAL A 380 11.78 -8.53 -14.19
C VAL A 380 13.20 -9.07 -14.19
N ALA A 381 13.87 -9.07 -15.35
CA ALA A 381 15.25 -9.53 -15.48
C ALA A 381 16.24 -8.66 -14.69
N ALA A 382 16.07 -7.33 -14.70
CA ALA A 382 16.92 -6.41 -13.94
C ALA A 382 16.78 -6.61 -12.42
N ASN A 383 15.54 -6.76 -11.93
CA ASN A 383 15.31 -7.04 -10.52
C ASN A 383 15.73 -8.46 -10.12
N PHE A 384 15.58 -9.44 -11.02
CA PHE A 384 16.06 -10.79 -10.81
C PHE A 384 17.58 -10.85 -10.70
N THR A 385 18.30 -10.10 -11.55
CA THR A 385 19.77 -9.99 -11.47
C THR A 385 20.22 -9.25 -10.22
N ALA A 386 19.53 -8.20 -9.81
CA ALA A 386 19.84 -7.47 -8.58
C ALA A 386 19.64 -8.36 -7.33
N LEU A 387 18.53 -9.10 -7.25
CA LEU A 387 18.27 -10.08 -6.17
C LEU A 387 19.28 -11.23 -6.14
N LYS A 388 19.69 -11.74 -7.33
CA LYS A 388 20.68 -12.81 -7.42
C LYS A 388 22.08 -12.35 -7.04
N LEU A 389 22.42 -11.10 -7.30
CA LEU A 389 23.70 -10.49 -6.92
C LEU A 389 23.77 -10.17 -5.43
N SER A 390 22.64 -9.87 -4.78
CA SER A 390 22.58 -9.60 -3.35
C SER A 390 22.51 -10.86 -2.46
N ASN A 391 22.03 -11.99 -2.99
CA ASN A 391 21.86 -13.24 -2.25
C ASN A 391 22.53 -14.41 -2.98
N SER A 392 23.69 -14.84 -2.47
CA SER A 392 24.48 -15.97 -3.02
C SER A 392 23.88 -17.36 -2.79
N LYS A 393 22.71 -17.49 -2.16
CA LYS A 393 22.05 -18.79 -1.86
C LYS A 393 21.00 -19.13 -2.92
N ALA A 394 20.89 -20.42 -3.23
CA ALA A 394 20.06 -20.97 -4.30
C ALA A 394 18.64 -20.39 -4.32
N PHE A 395 18.32 -19.74 -5.41
CA PHE A 395 17.05 -19.08 -5.66
C PHE A 395 16.06 -20.09 -6.27
N SER A 396 14.90 -20.28 -5.65
CA SER A 396 13.81 -21.04 -6.23
C SER A 396 12.70 -20.13 -6.77
N LEU A 397 11.97 -20.61 -7.79
CA LEU A 397 10.84 -19.86 -8.37
C LEU A 397 9.71 -19.65 -7.33
N SER A 398 9.62 -20.53 -6.34
CA SER A 398 8.66 -20.41 -5.22
C SER A 398 8.99 -19.25 -4.27
N GLU A 399 10.23 -18.76 -4.30
CA GLU A 399 10.71 -17.67 -3.44
C GLU A 399 10.65 -16.32 -4.15
N LEU A 400 10.32 -16.30 -5.44
CA LEU A 400 10.25 -15.10 -6.25
C LEU A 400 9.21 -14.12 -5.64
N GLY A 401 9.66 -12.97 -5.20
CA GLY A 401 8.80 -11.93 -4.62
C GLY A 401 8.42 -12.16 -3.17
N TYR A 402 8.92 -13.20 -2.53
CA TYR A 402 8.72 -13.41 -1.11
C TYR A 402 9.73 -12.56 -0.33
N TYR A 403 9.26 -11.40 0.11
CA TYR A 403 10.01 -10.51 0.99
C TYR A 403 10.39 -11.17 2.32
N GLY A 404 9.63 -12.18 2.70
CA GLY A 404 9.81 -12.90 3.93
C GLY A 404 10.91 -13.97 3.90
N PHE A 405 11.71 -14.11 2.84
CA PHE A 405 12.74 -15.15 2.86
C PHE A 405 13.80 -14.88 3.92
N GLY A 406 14.27 -13.61 4.02
CA GLY A 406 15.04 -13.15 5.17
C GLY A 406 14.18 -13.09 6.44
N LEU A 407 12.99 -12.53 6.33
CA LEU A 407 12.07 -12.30 7.42
C LEU A 407 11.55 -13.60 8.06
N GLU A 408 11.25 -14.67 7.31
CA GLU A 408 10.89 -15.97 7.89
C GLU A 408 12.02 -16.58 8.71
N ARG A 409 13.24 -16.46 8.23
CA ARG A 409 14.42 -16.90 8.95
C ARG A 409 14.63 -16.05 10.20
N ASP A 410 14.57 -14.72 10.06
CA ASP A 410 14.74 -13.78 11.17
C ASP A 410 13.58 -13.84 12.15
N LEU A 411 12.36 -14.10 11.68
CA LEU A 411 11.16 -14.30 12.52
C LEU A 411 10.99 -15.72 13.04
N SER A 412 11.82 -16.68 12.64
CA SER A 412 11.67 -18.08 13.09
C SER A 412 11.76 -18.21 14.60
N PHE A 413 12.69 -17.49 15.23
CA PHE A 413 12.83 -17.41 16.68
C PHE A 413 11.56 -16.81 17.32
N PHE A 414 11.13 -15.64 16.87
CA PHE A 414 9.92 -15.00 17.40
C PHE A 414 8.69 -15.87 17.19
N SER A 415 8.56 -16.49 16.02
CA SER A 415 7.45 -17.40 15.71
C SER A 415 7.42 -18.60 16.68
N LYS A 416 8.56 -19.20 16.96
CA LYS A 416 8.69 -20.30 17.92
C LYS A 416 8.32 -19.84 19.33
N THR A 417 8.88 -18.73 19.79
CA THR A 417 8.63 -18.16 21.12
C THR A 417 7.15 -17.81 21.30
N VAL A 418 6.54 -17.11 20.33
CA VAL A 418 5.11 -16.73 20.39
C VAL A 418 4.22 -17.97 20.41
N ARG A 419 4.51 -19.00 19.58
CA ARG A 419 3.74 -20.25 19.55
C ARG A 419 3.84 -21.04 20.84
N GLN A 420 5.00 -21.06 21.46
CA GLN A 420 5.23 -21.79 22.72
C GLN A 420 4.63 -21.08 23.92
N SER A 421 4.58 -19.75 23.89
CA SER A 421 4.16 -18.92 25.03
C SER A 421 2.72 -18.44 24.97
N SER A 422 2.01 -18.62 23.85
CA SER A 422 0.65 -18.12 23.68
C SER A 422 -0.18 -19.00 22.77
N SER A 423 -1.52 -18.89 22.90
CA SER A 423 -2.53 -19.56 22.08
C SER A 423 -3.17 -18.60 21.05
N PRO A 424 -3.84 -19.11 19.98
CA PRO A 424 -4.62 -18.24 19.10
C PRO A 424 -5.64 -17.40 19.89
N ARG A 425 -5.71 -16.11 19.56
CA ARG A 425 -6.52 -15.07 20.21
C ARG A 425 -5.98 -14.54 21.54
N ASP A 426 -4.91 -15.11 22.08
CA ASP A 426 -4.23 -14.49 23.21
C ASP A 426 -3.68 -13.12 22.82
N ARG A 427 -3.57 -12.25 23.82
CA ARG A 427 -2.94 -10.95 23.67
C ARG A 427 -1.43 -11.11 23.82
N VAL A 428 -0.69 -10.54 22.88
CA VAL A 428 0.78 -10.58 22.86
C VAL A 428 1.29 -9.17 22.56
N TRP A 429 2.15 -8.67 23.43
CA TRP A 429 2.84 -7.40 23.22
C TRP A 429 4.18 -7.67 22.53
N ILE A 430 4.41 -7.03 21.40
CA ILE A 430 5.72 -6.96 20.75
C ILE A 430 5.93 -5.49 20.38
N TYR A 431 6.75 -4.80 21.15
CA TYR A 431 7.00 -3.40 20.97
C TYR A 431 8.43 -3.14 20.51
N SER A 432 8.54 -2.47 19.38
CA SER A 432 9.76 -2.09 18.70
C SER A 432 9.55 -0.72 18.06
N GLY A 433 10.63 -0.02 17.78
CA GLY A 433 10.63 1.19 16.95
C GLY A 433 10.17 0.95 15.52
N GLN A 434 10.13 -0.34 15.09
CA GLN A 434 9.68 -0.75 13.77
C GLN A 434 8.39 -1.59 13.84
N ILE A 435 7.69 -1.73 12.69
CA ILE A 435 6.51 -2.60 12.59
C ILE A 435 6.89 -4.07 12.73
N SER A 436 8.03 -4.48 12.15
CA SER A 436 8.62 -5.81 12.36
C SER A 436 9.36 -5.82 13.72
N PRO A 437 9.37 -6.94 14.48
CA PRO A 437 8.85 -8.28 14.16
C PRO A 437 7.38 -8.51 14.52
N ALA A 438 6.70 -7.54 15.15
CA ALA A 438 5.30 -7.71 15.56
C ALA A 438 4.41 -8.11 14.39
N PHE A 439 4.58 -7.45 13.25
CA PHE A 439 3.87 -7.77 12.02
C PHE A 439 4.85 -8.15 10.90
N PRO A 440 4.52 -9.21 10.14
CA PRO A 440 3.22 -9.89 10.03
C PRO A 440 2.93 -10.98 11.07
N LEU A 441 3.84 -11.25 12.00
CA LEU A 441 3.84 -12.41 12.88
C LEU A 441 2.52 -12.57 13.68
N LEU A 442 2.09 -11.52 14.40
CA LEU A 442 0.88 -11.57 15.22
C LEU A 442 -0.36 -11.91 14.38
N THR A 443 -0.48 -11.31 13.19
CA THR A 443 -1.59 -11.55 12.27
C THR A 443 -1.58 -12.98 11.74
N GLN A 444 -0.41 -13.50 11.33
CA GLN A 444 -0.25 -14.87 10.84
C GLN A 444 -0.56 -15.90 11.91
N LEU A 445 -0.18 -15.65 13.16
CA LEU A 445 -0.42 -16.55 14.30
C LEU A 445 -1.79 -16.31 14.97
N ARG A 446 -2.61 -15.40 14.47
CA ARG A 446 -3.90 -15.00 15.06
C ARG A 446 -3.78 -14.54 16.51
N ARG A 447 -2.72 -13.81 16.84
CA ARG A 447 -2.55 -13.18 18.14
C ARG A 447 -3.14 -11.77 18.10
N LYS A 448 -3.67 -11.31 19.21
CA LYS A 448 -4.16 -9.93 19.35
C LYS A 448 -2.98 -9.06 19.79
N PRO A 449 -2.70 -7.94 19.11
CA PRO A 449 -1.80 -6.94 19.67
C PRO A 449 -2.43 -6.31 20.91
N GLY A 450 -1.64 -5.62 21.72
CA GLY A 450 -2.12 -4.84 22.85
C GLY A 450 -2.86 -3.57 22.43
N TYR A 451 -3.16 -2.73 23.43
CA TYR A 451 -3.75 -1.41 23.22
C TYR A 451 -2.91 -0.58 22.26
N LEU A 452 -1.61 -0.53 22.47
CA LEU A 452 -0.67 0.01 21.51
C LEU A 452 -0.37 -1.07 20.47
N VAL A 453 -0.78 -0.85 19.23
CA VAL A 453 -0.61 -1.86 18.16
C VAL A 453 0.87 -2.04 17.81
N TRP A 454 1.66 -0.96 17.84
CA TRP A 454 3.10 -0.95 17.60
C TRP A 454 3.80 0.22 18.31
N GLY A 455 5.14 0.19 18.43
CA GLY A 455 5.89 1.12 19.27
C GLY A 455 6.07 2.55 18.73
N PHE A 456 5.67 2.83 17.51
CA PHE A 456 5.90 4.11 16.87
C PHE A 456 5.33 5.35 17.59
N PRO A 457 4.11 5.33 18.19
CA PRO A 457 3.65 6.46 18.98
C PRO A 457 4.54 6.78 20.18
N LEU A 458 5.16 5.77 20.80
CA LEU A 458 6.12 5.97 21.89
C LEU A 458 7.33 6.76 21.43
N HIS A 459 7.91 6.36 20.30
CA HIS A 459 9.04 7.04 19.70
C HIS A 459 8.70 8.48 19.31
N THR A 460 7.51 8.72 18.73
CA THR A 460 7.05 10.07 18.40
C THR A 460 6.90 10.96 19.64
N LEU A 461 6.34 10.43 20.72
CA LEU A 461 6.20 11.16 21.98
C LEU A 461 7.56 11.49 22.60
N LYS A 462 8.51 10.57 22.55
CA LYS A 462 9.89 10.85 23.01
C LYS A 462 10.52 12.01 22.24
N ILE A 463 10.45 11.98 20.91
CA ILE A 463 10.94 13.08 20.08
C ILE A 463 10.26 14.40 20.44
N LEU A 464 8.95 14.37 20.73
CA LEU A 464 8.21 15.53 21.19
C LEU A 464 8.81 16.11 22.49
N HIS A 465 9.10 15.26 23.48
CA HIS A 465 9.73 15.71 24.72
C HIS A 465 11.14 16.28 24.53
N GLU A 466 11.90 15.73 23.58
CA GLU A 466 13.28 16.21 23.30
C GLU A 466 13.31 17.52 22.50
N ARG A 467 12.35 17.73 21.60
CA ARG A 467 12.42 18.81 20.60
C ARG A 467 11.15 19.65 20.47
N GLY A 468 10.05 19.25 21.11
CA GLY A 468 8.78 19.94 21.03
C GLY A 468 8.78 21.27 21.78
N THR A 469 7.88 22.17 21.39
CA THR A 469 7.60 23.38 22.16
C THR A 469 6.79 23.05 23.41
N PRO A 470 6.88 23.86 24.50
CA PRO A 470 6.07 23.65 25.70
C PRO A 470 4.56 23.51 25.42
N ASP A 471 4.02 24.24 24.44
CA ASP A 471 2.62 24.16 24.05
C ASP A 471 2.25 22.83 23.40
N GLN A 472 3.12 22.30 22.53
CA GLN A 472 2.94 20.99 21.90
C GLN A 472 2.97 19.86 22.94
N ILE A 473 3.93 19.94 23.88
CA ILE A 473 4.05 18.98 24.99
C ILE A 473 2.77 19.03 25.85
N ALA A 474 2.31 20.23 26.22
CA ALA A 474 1.10 20.40 27.03
C ALA A 474 -0.16 19.87 26.33
N GLN A 475 -0.29 20.06 25.01
CA GLN A 475 -1.43 19.55 24.23
C GLN A 475 -1.52 18.03 24.22
N LEU A 476 -0.39 17.33 24.24
CA LEU A 476 -0.34 15.88 24.19
C LEU A 476 -0.16 15.19 25.54
N ALA A 477 0.11 15.96 26.62
CA ALA A 477 0.34 15.40 27.96
C ALA A 477 -0.84 14.53 28.45
N HIS A 478 -2.07 14.96 28.22
CA HIS A 478 -3.27 14.17 28.58
C HIS A 478 -3.37 12.88 27.76
N PHE A 479 -3.08 12.94 26.46
CA PHE A 479 -3.07 11.78 25.59
C PHE A 479 -2.01 10.76 26.01
N GLU A 480 -0.79 11.23 26.29
CA GLU A 480 0.32 10.41 26.75
C GLU A 480 0.00 9.71 28.08
N ALA A 481 -0.49 10.47 29.07
CA ALA A 481 -0.91 9.90 30.34
C ALA A 481 -1.99 8.82 30.15
N THR A 482 -3.00 9.10 29.33
CA THR A 482 -4.06 8.14 29.02
C THR A 482 -3.52 6.89 28.34
N MET A 483 -2.57 7.02 27.44
CA MET A 483 -1.94 5.89 26.74
C MET A 483 -1.20 4.98 27.72
N TYR A 484 -0.37 5.55 28.59
CA TYR A 484 0.37 4.75 29.58
C TYR A 484 -0.56 4.13 30.63
N ASP A 485 -1.61 4.83 31.07
CA ASP A 485 -2.61 4.26 31.97
C ASP A 485 -3.36 3.09 31.34
N ARG A 486 -3.68 3.17 30.05
CA ARG A 486 -4.27 2.04 29.32
C ARG A 486 -3.33 0.84 29.26
N LEU A 487 -2.04 1.05 28.99
CA LEU A 487 -1.05 -0.02 29.01
C LEU A 487 -0.94 -0.67 30.40
N ARG A 488 -0.94 0.11 31.48
CA ARG A 488 -0.93 -0.41 32.86
C ARG A 488 -2.17 -1.24 33.16
N VAL A 489 -3.36 -0.69 32.83
CA VAL A 489 -4.64 -1.39 33.00
C VAL A 489 -4.66 -2.68 32.22
N GLU A 490 -4.13 -2.70 31.01
CA GLU A 490 -4.06 -3.90 30.18
C GLU A 490 -3.11 -4.94 30.78
N ALA A 491 -1.91 -4.53 31.25
CA ALA A 491 -0.95 -5.40 31.90
C ALA A 491 -1.50 -6.06 33.18
N LEU A 492 -2.37 -5.36 33.91
CA LEU A 492 -2.98 -5.81 35.16
C LEU A 492 -4.42 -6.35 34.99
N SER A 493 -4.91 -6.47 33.75
CA SER A 493 -6.28 -6.92 33.46
C SER A 493 -6.47 -8.40 33.81
N PRO A 494 -7.74 -8.86 33.96
CA PRO A 494 -8.05 -10.28 34.14
C PRO A 494 -7.59 -11.19 32.96
N GLN A 495 -7.36 -10.57 31.80
CA GLN A 495 -6.80 -11.21 30.61
C GLN A 495 -5.58 -10.43 30.14
N PRO A 496 -4.46 -10.49 30.89
CA PRO A 496 -3.28 -9.74 30.56
C PRO A 496 -2.59 -10.32 29.32
N PRO A 497 -1.65 -9.61 28.71
CA PRO A 497 -0.79 -10.17 27.68
C PRO A 497 -0.09 -11.44 28.17
N THR A 498 -0.19 -12.52 27.40
CA THR A 498 0.45 -13.81 27.77
C THR A 498 1.95 -13.78 27.56
N LEU A 499 2.40 -12.92 26.67
CA LEU A 499 3.80 -12.69 26.31
C LEU A 499 4.03 -11.21 26.07
N VAL A 500 5.13 -10.71 26.60
CA VAL A 500 5.64 -9.35 26.38
C VAL A 500 7.05 -9.44 25.83
N LEU A 501 7.27 -8.89 24.65
CA LEU A 501 8.58 -8.71 24.03
C LEU A 501 8.78 -7.21 23.80
N VAL A 502 9.85 -6.67 24.37
CA VAL A 502 10.19 -5.25 24.25
C VAL A 502 11.59 -5.18 23.68
N GLU A 503 11.76 -4.36 22.64
CA GLU A 503 13.08 -4.06 22.08
C GLU A 503 13.95 -3.40 23.15
N ASP A 504 15.15 -3.92 23.35
CA ASP A 504 16.11 -3.36 24.28
C ASP A 504 16.60 -1.99 23.78
N GLY A 505 16.95 -1.12 24.73
CA GLY A 505 17.32 0.28 24.44
C GLY A 505 16.12 1.21 24.49
N GLU A 506 15.85 1.95 23.43
CA GLU A 506 14.94 3.10 23.44
C GLU A 506 13.52 2.78 23.92
N VAL A 507 12.91 1.71 23.44
CA VAL A 507 11.53 1.33 23.81
C VAL A 507 11.48 0.83 25.26
N HIS A 508 12.49 0.07 25.68
CA HIS A 508 12.60 -0.41 27.06
C HIS A 508 12.81 0.78 28.03
N ASP A 509 13.66 1.75 27.69
CA ASP A 509 13.89 2.93 28.51
C ASP A 509 12.62 3.76 28.69
N LEU A 510 11.84 3.97 27.62
CA LEU A 510 10.54 4.64 27.71
C LEU A 510 9.59 3.90 28.66
N PHE A 511 9.56 2.57 28.61
CA PHE A 511 8.73 1.77 29.53
C PHE A 511 9.20 1.89 30.98
N LYS A 512 10.51 1.95 31.20
CA LYS A 512 11.13 2.13 32.51
C LYS A 512 10.81 3.51 33.09
N ASP A 513 10.95 4.57 32.30
CA ASP A 513 10.68 5.95 32.72
C ASP A 513 9.22 6.15 33.14
N HIS A 514 8.30 5.44 32.50
CA HIS A 514 6.87 5.47 32.85
C HIS A 514 6.42 4.35 33.82
N GLY A 515 7.34 3.62 34.42
CA GLY A 515 7.06 2.62 35.46
C GLY A 515 6.39 1.33 34.96
N LEU A 516 6.33 1.11 33.63
CA LEU A 516 5.77 -0.12 33.07
C LEU A 516 6.68 -1.34 33.28
N VAL A 517 8.00 -1.14 33.25
CA VAL A 517 8.97 -2.23 33.48
C VAL A 517 8.79 -2.81 34.88
N SER A 518 8.61 -2.00 35.91
CA SER A 518 8.40 -2.48 37.29
C SER A 518 7.11 -3.30 37.42
N ILE A 519 6.05 -2.95 36.69
CA ILE A 519 4.81 -3.75 36.64
C ILE A 519 5.09 -5.08 35.91
N ILE A 520 5.79 -5.04 34.79
CA ILE A 520 6.13 -6.25 34.04
C ILE A 520 6.96 -7.18 34.91
N GLU A 521 8.03 -6.71 35.55
CA GLU A 521 8.90 -7.52 36.42
C GLU A 521 8.18 -8.07 37.64
N GLN A 522 7.18 -7.37 38.18
CA GLN A 522 6.39 -7.83 39.32
C GLN A 522 5.44 -8.99 38.97
N PHE A 523 4.86 -8.96 37.77
CA PHE A 523 3.78 -9.89 37.39
C PHE A 523 4.15 -10.91 36.31
N TYR A 524 5.32 -10.75 35.69
CA TYR A 524 5.80 -11.59 34.60
C TYR A 524 7.17 -12.17 34.94
N SER A 525 7.48 -13.37 34.50
CA SER A 525 8.81 -13.97 34.62
C SER A 525 9.64 -13.72 33.37
N PRO A 526 10.93 -13.46 33.50
CA PRO A 526 11.84 -13.44 32.35
C PRO A 526 11.77 -14.76 31.58
N LEU A 527 11.88 -14.67 30.26
CA LEU A 527 12.08 -15.87 29.42
C LEU A 527 13.56 -16.21 29.41
N ASP A 528 13.93 -17.38 29.97
CA ASP A 528 15.31 -17.88 30.00
C ASP A 528 15.92 -18.05 28.59
N SER A 529 15.08 -18.14 27.57
CA SER A 529 15.46 -18.29 26.16
C SER A 529 15.60 -16.99 25.37
N CYS A 530 15.37 -15.85 26.00
CA CYS A 530 15.61 -14.55 25.39
C CYS A 530 17.04 -14.05 25.62
N SER A 531 17.95 -14.92 26.04
CA SER A 531 19.37 -14.66 25.93
C SER A 531 19.70 -14.23 24.50
N PRO A 532 20.57 -13.22 24.32
CA PRO A 532 21.00 -12.83 22.98
C PRO A 532 21.38 -14.09 22.23
N LEU A 533 20.76 -14.28 21.08
CA LEU A 533 21.03 -15.42 20.21
C LEU A 533 22.55 -15.51 20.10
N ASN A 534 23.12 -16.60 20.62
CA ASN A 534 24.56 -16.81 20.60
C ASN A 534 25.04 -16.57 19.18
N GLY A 535 26.00 -15.64 19.02
CA GLY A 535 26.42 -15.01 17.78
C GLY A 535 26.86 -15.91 16.63
N ASP A 536 26.79 -17.24 16.78
CA ASP A 536 27.22 -18.20 15.78
C ASP A 536 26.13 -18.63 14.79
N GLU A 537 24.85 -18.31 15.03
CA GLU A 537 23.73 -18.65 14.13
C GLU A 537 23.01 -17.46 13.49
N ILE A 538 23.33 -16.24 13.89
CA ILE A 538 22.74 -15.02 13.32
C ILE A 538 23.80 -14.37 12.45
N ASP A 539 23.74 -14.61 11.13
CA ASP A 539 24.31 -13.68 10.17
C ASP A 539 23.75 -12.28 10.49
N ASN A 540 24.58 -11.38 10.92
CA ASN A 540 24.59 -9.92 11.05
C ASN A 540 23.35 -9.05 10.65
N HIS A 541 22.10 -9.58 10.71
CA HIS A 541 20.91 -8.90 10.22
C HIS A 541 19.77 -8.74 11.23
N ALA A 542 19.92 -9.20 12.48
CA ALA A 542 19.00 -8.81 13.56
C ALA A 542 19.65 -7.71 14.38
N PRO A 543 19.41 -6.41 14.07
CA PRO A 543 20.12 -5.30 14.70
C PRO A 543 19.64 -5.01 16.12
N TYR A 544 18.66 -5.76 16.65
CA TYR A 544 18.02 -5.41 17.92
C TYR A 544 17.94 -6.58 18.87
N GLU A 545 18.36 -6.37 20.11
CA GLU A 545 18.13 -7.28 21.24
C GLU A 545 16.71 -7.06 21.78
N TYR A 546 16.04 -8.13 22.22
CA TYR A 546 14.72 -8.09 22.83
C TYR A 546 14.72 -8.69 24.20
N LEU A 547 14.10 -7.99 25.15
CA LEU A 547 13.79 -8.48 26.47
C LEU A 547 12.42 -9.18 26.44
N GLY A 548 12.36 -10.42 26.87
CA GLY A 548 11.15 -11.22 26.84
C GLY A 548 10.65 -11.58 28.22
N TYR A 549 9.34 -11.45 28.44
CA TYR A 549 8.67 -11.76 29.68
C TYR A 549 7.42 -12.58 29.43
N ARG A 550 7.19 -13.60 30.23
CA ARG A 550 5.99 -14.43 30.19
C ARG A 550 5.14 -14.19 31.42
N VAL A 551 3.82 -14.15 31.27
CA VAL A 551 2.90 -14.05 32.42
C VAL A 551 3.09 -15.20 33.38
N CYS A 552 3.36 -14.88 34.64
CA CYS A 552 3.48 -15.80 35.77
C CYS A 552 2.19 -15.91 36.57
N PHE A 553 1.01 -15.90 35.96
CA PHE A 553 -0.18 -16.10 36.73
C PHE A 553 -0.38 -17.60 37.06
N SER A 554 -0.16 -17.97 38.31
CA SER A 554 -1.01 -18.99 38.93
C SER A 554 -2.38 -18.34 39.15
N ALA A 555 -3.47 -18.98 38.72
CA ALA A 555 -4.84 -18.52 38.88
C ALA A 555 -5.24 -18.13 40.34
N ASP A 556 -4.39 -18.45 41.31
CA ASP A 556 -4.61 -18.18 42.73
C ASP A 556 -4.20 -16.78 43.20
N LYS A 557 -3.40 -16.00 42.43
CA LYS A 557 -3.01 -14.64 42.82
C LYS A 557 -4.01 -13.55 42.39
N LEU A 558 -4.95 -13.86 41.51
CA LEU A 558 -6.02 -12.96 41.11
C LEU A 558 -7.25 -13.00 42.03
N ARG A 559 -7.27 -13.90 43.02
CA ARG A 559 -8.36 -14.03 44.01
C ARG A 559 -8.08 -13.33 45.34
N LYS A 560 -6.99 -12.68 45.49
CA LYS A 560 -6.66 -11.82 46.63
C LYS A 560 -6.66 -10.34 46.19
#